data_89e44141777f5dc136688dc211e0685e
#
_entry.id   89e44141777f5dc136688dc211e0685e
#
_cell.length_a   1.000
_cell.length_b   1.000
_cell.length_c   1.000
_cell.angle_alpha   90.00
_cell.angle_beta   90.00
_cell.angle_gamma   90.00
#
_symmetry.space_group_name_H-M   'P 1'
#
loop_
_entity.id
_entity.type
_entity.pdbx_description
1 polymer ?
#
loop_
_entity_poly.entity_id
_entity_poly.type
_entity_poly.pdbx_seq_one_letter_code
_entity_poly.pdbx_strand_id
1 'polypeptide(L)'
;DADALTNVIVSRAKDRFVVVTTHGGVRLSRNVRALLDYIEMYDPSAVVQSDIVSIFDVLYNAYSESLERYSLAKWADRRRSPAENVAEQCLRDVLAEARYARFGYQAQVFLRDALPNARRLNEEQRSFVFRDSALDFGVYSRVTKRLLLAIEVDGWKFHGMNEEQQRRDGLKDSIMSAYGVPVLRLPTIGSGEERQIREALDRLL
;
A
#
# COMPACT_ATOMS: atom_id res chain seq x y z
N ASP A 1 15.89 31.59 14.87
CA ASP A 1 16.26 31.69 13.45
C ASP A 1 16.79 30.32 13.00
N ALA A 2 16.03 29.61 12.15
CA ALA A 2 16.34 28.23 11.76
C ALA A 2 17.68 28.15 11.01
N ASP A 3 18.08 29.22 10.35
CA ASP A 3 19.32 29.32 9.57
C ASP A 3 20.56 29.34 10.45
N ALA A 4 20.50 30.05 11.57
CA ALA A 4 21.58 30.09 12.54
C ALA A 4 21.75 28.73 13.23
N LEU A 5 20.65 28.01 13.50
CA LEU A 5 20.68 26.70 14.12
C LEU A 5 21.35 25.64 13.23
N THR A 6 21.09 25.66 11.93
CA THR A 6 21.71 24.73 10.97
C THR A 6 23.22 24.90 10.93
N ASN A 7 23.71 26.13 10.87
CA ASN A 7 25.15 26.43 10.87
C ASN A 7 25.83 25.97 12.17
N VAL A 8 25.19 26.17 13.34
CA VAL A 8 25.73 25.75 14.64
C VAL A 8 25.79 24.22 14.72
N ILE A 9 24.79 23.50 14.24
CA ILE A 9 24.77 22.04 14.30
C ILE A 9 25.87 21.46 13.42
N VAL A 10 25.99 21.91 12.15
CA VAL A 10 27.02 21.43 11.23
C VAL A 10 28.43 21.70 11.74
N SER A 11 28.69 22.90 12.27
CA SER A 11 30.01 23.29 12.76
C SER A 11 30.45 22.57 14.05
N ARG A 12 29.53 21.92 14.78
CA ARG A 12 29.81 21.18 16.01
C ARG A 12 29.98 19.68 15.85
N ALA A 13 29.69 19.15 14.68
CA ALA A 13 29.92 17.75 14.39
C ALA A 13 31.43 17.44 14.38
N LYS A 14 31.87 16.44 15.16
CA LYS A 14 33.30 16.07 15.24
C LYS A 14 33.66 14.97 14.25
N ASP A 15 32.79 13.97 14.08
CA ASP A 15 33.10 12.78 13.27
C ASP A 15 32.07 12.56 12.17
N ARG A 16 30.80 12.75 12.46
CA ARG A 16 29.72 12.49 11.49
C ARG A 16 28.54 13.43 11.72
N PHE A 17 27.97 13.89 10.63
CA PHE A 17 26.71 14.60 10.60
C PHE A 17 25.74 13.88 9.68
N VAL A 18 24.54 13.58 10.17
CA VAL A 18 23.51 12.88 9.38
C VAL A 18 22.27 13.77 9.32
N VAL A 19 21.82 14.05 8.11
CA VAL A 19 20.57 14.77 7.85
C VAL A 19 19.51 13.78 7.42
N VAL A 20 18.43 13.69 8.18
CA VAL A 20 17.24 12.91 7.78
C VAL A 20 16.14 13.92 7.45
N THR A 21 15.64 13.88 6.23
CA THR A 21 14.63 14.83 5.76
C THR A 21 13.68 14.20 4.76
N THR A 22 12.55 14.83 4.53
CA THR A 22 11.59 14.42 3.49
C THR A 22 11.68 15.36 2.29
N HIS A 23 11.22 14.91 1.13
CA HIS A 23 11.13 15.77 -0.07
C HIS A 23 10.37 17.09 0.20
N GLY A 24 9.34 17.04 1.05
CA GLY A 24 8.61 18.24 1.49
C GLY A 24 9.44 19.13 2.40
N GLY A 25 10.18 18.55 3.36
CA GLY A 25 11.06 19.28 4.29
C GLY A 25 12.18 20.04 3.60
N VAL A 26 12.79 19.44 2.56
CA VAL A 26 13.82 20.09 1.74
C VAL A 26 13.27 21.33 1.01
N ARG A 27 12.03 21.30 0.57
CA ARG A 27 11.39 22.43 -0.12
C ARG A 27 11.09 23.61 0.83
N LEU A 28 10.89 23.32 2.10
CA LEU A 28 10.51 24.33 3.11
C LEU A 28 11.72 25.06 3.72
N SER A 29 12.93 24.51 3.64
CA SER A 29 14.12 25.10 4.23
C SER A 29 15.22 25.32 3.19
N ARG A 30 15.52 26.60 2.89
CA ARG A 30 16.57 26.99 1.96
C ARG A 30 17.95 26.45 2.37
N ASN A 31 18.23 26.44 3.67
CA ASN A 31 19.55 26.02 4.20
C ASN A 31 19.71 24.50 4.19
N VAL A 32 18.67 23.75 4.47
CA VAL A 32 18.70 22.28 4.34
C VAL A 32 18.93 21.89 2.86
N ARG A 33 18.30 22.60 1.95
CA ARG A 33 18.52 22.39 0.52
C ARG A 33 19.95 22.68 0.10
N ALA A 34 20.49 23.85 0.48
CA ALA A 34 21.86 24.22 0.16
C ALA A 34 22.89 23.25 0.78
N LEU A 35 22.61 22.73 1.97
CA LEU A 35 23.43 21.71 2.60
C LEU A 35 23.41 20.37 1.84
N LEU A 36 22.23 19.93 1.39
CA LEU A 36 22.11 18.71 0.60
C LEU A 36 22.78 18.88 -0.77
N ASP A 37 22.56 19.99 -1.47
CA ASP A 37 23.22 20.31 -2.74
C ASP A 37 24.76 20.31 -2.58
N TYR A 38 25.26 20.83 -1.46
CA TYR A 38 26.67 20.79 -1.12
C TYR A 38 27.20 19.38 -0.90
N ILE A 39 26.49 18.55 -0.13
CA ILE A 39 26.87 17.15 0.15
C ILE A 39 26.88 16.36 -1.18
N GLU A 40 25.83 16.49 -1.98
CA GLU A 40 25.68 15.79 -3.26
C GLU A 40 26.78 16.19 -4.26
N MET A 41 27.23 17.43 -4.24
CA MET A 41 28.32 17.92 -5.09
C MET A 41 29.68 17.32 -4.69
N TYR A 42 29.95 17.14 -3.39
CA TYR A 42 31.23 16.63 -2.89
C TYR A 42 31.28 15.12 -2.79
N ASP A 43 30.20 14.47 -2.39
CA ASP A 43 30.08 13.02 -2.28
C ASP A 43 28.64 12.58 -2.60
N PRO A 44 28.33 12.32 -3.87
CA PRO A 44 27.02 11.84 -4.28
C PRO A 44 26.58 10.55 -3.57
N SER A 45 27.54 9.72 -3.13
CA SER A 45 27.24 8.46 -2.44
C SER A 45 26.78 8.67 -0.99
N ALA A 46 27.02 9.86 -0.43
CA ALA A 46 26.55 10.22 0.90
C ALA A 46 25.06 10.60 0.94
N VAL A 47 24.43 10.84 -0.23
CA VAL A 47 23.00 11.10 -0.34
C VAL A 47 22.28 9.80 -0.67
N VAL A 48 21.62 9.24 0.33
CA VAL A 48 20.87 7.99 0.19
C VAL A 48 19.38 8.28 0.26
N GLN A 49 18.65 7.89 -0.77
CA GLN A 49 17.19 7.90 -0.72
C GLN A 49 16.72 6.70 0.11
N SER A 50 16.00 6.98 1.18
CA SER A 50 15.40 5.94 2.02
C SER A 50 14.13 5.41 1.37
N ASP A 51 13.93 4.10 1.45
CA ASP A 51 12.66 3.44 1.08
C ASP A 51 11.53 3.76 2.07
N ILE A 52 11.85 4.42 3.18
CA ILE A 52 10.88 4.84 4.18
C ILE A 52 10.18 6.12 3.72
N VAL A 53 8.92 6.00 3.35
CA VAL A 53 8.12 7.10 2.79
C VAL A 53 7.45 7.92 3.89
N SER A 54 7.19 7.35 5.06
CA SER A 54 6.55 8.04 6.18
C SER A 54 7.04 7.57 7.54
N ILE A 55 6.79 8.38 8.58
CA ILE A 55 7.08 8.00 9.97
C ILE A 55 6.25 6.79 10.40
N PHE A 56 5.09 6.58 9.79
CA PHE A 56 4.25 5.41 10.04
C PHE A 56 4.93 4.12 9.56
N ASP A 57 5.70 4.17 8.47
CA ASP A 57 6.48 3.02 7.98
C ASP A 57 7.56 2.64 8.98
N VAL A 58 8.26 3.63 9.56
CA VAL A 58 9.24 3.38 10.62
C VAL A 58 8.59 2.80 11.86
N LEU A 59 7.48 3.39 12.29
CA LEU A 59 6.71 2.90 13.44
C LEU A 59 6.12 1.51 13.17
N TYR A 60 5.59 1.30 11.98
CA TYR A 60 5.05 0.02 11.57
C TYR A 60 6.14 -1.06 11.59
N ASN A 61 7.31 -0.79 11.01
CA ASN A 61 8.43 -1.73 11.01
C ASN A 61 9.01 -1.97 12.40
N ALA A 62 9.15 -0.93 13.22
CA ALA A 62 9.67 -1.05 14.58
C ALA A 62 8.70 -1.76 15.55
N TYR A 63 7.40 -1.66 15.30
CA TYR A 63 6.36 -2.22 16.15
C TYR A 63 5.57 -3.36 15.49
N SER A 64 5.94 -3.80 14.28
CA SER A 64 5.20 -4.82 13.55
C SER A 64 5.02 -6.11 14.35
N GLU A 65 6.06 -6.62 15.00
CA GLU A 65 5.96 -7.80 15.87
C GLU A 65 5.08 -7.56 17.12
N SER A 66 5.11 -6.35 17.67
CA SER A 66 4.28 -5.99 18.82
C SER A 66 2.84 -5.74 18.40
N LEU A 67 2.62 -5.15 17.22
CA LEU A 67 1.31 -5.00 16.61
C LEU A 67 0.72 -6.34 16.18
N GLU A 68 1.52 -7.25 15.63
CA GLU A 68 1.09 -8.62 15.34
C GLU A 68 0.66 -9.35 16.61
N ARG A 69 1.46 -9.30 17.67
CA ARG A 69 1.10 -9.90 18.97
C ARG A 69 -0.15 -9.27 19.59
N TYR A 70 -0.28 -7.95 19.52
CA TYR A 70 -1.45 -7.23 20.01
C TYR A 70 -2.70 -7.49 19.14
N SER A 71 -2.51 -7.50 17.83
CA SER A 71 -3.55 -7.89 16.85
C SER A 71 -4.00 -9.33 17.08
N LEU A 72 -3.09 -10.27 17.16
CA LEU A 72 -3.39 -11.67 17.41
C LEU A 72 -4.14 -11.86 18.74
N ALA A 73 -3.77 -11.14 19.80
CA ALA A 73 -4.44 -11.22 21.11
C ALA A 73 -5.85 -10.61 21.09
N LYS A 74 -6.08 -9.53 20.33
CA LYS A 74 -7.36 -8.81 20.28
C LYS A 74 -8.26 -9.25 19.14
N TRP A 75 -7.69 -9.91 18.11
CA TRP A 75 -8.33 -10.28 16.85
C TRP A 75 -8.09 -11.76 16.52
N ALA A 76 -7.91 -12.60 17.55
CA ALA A 76 -7.59 -14.02 17.43
C ALA A 76 -8.53 -14.80 16.48
N ASP A 77 -9.71 -14.28 16.19
CA ASP A 77 -10.68 -14.83 15.23
C ASP A 77 -10.51 -14.29 13.80
N ARG A 78 -9.56 -13.39 13.53
CA ARG A 78 -9.40 -12.77 12.21
C ARG A 78 -8.10 -13.21 11.56
N ARG A 79 -8.23 -14.00 10.51
CA ARG A 79 -7.15 -14.48 9.63
C ARG A 79 -6.51 -13.37 8.76
N ARG A 80 -6.56 -12.11 9.17
CA ARG A 80 -6.11 -10.95 8.41
C ARG A 80 -4.84 -10.36 8.98
N SER A 81 -3.98 -9.88 8.07
CA SER A 81 -2.79 -9.14 8.45
C SER A 81 -3.12 -7.74 9.02
N PRO A 82 -2.25 -7.14 9.83
CA PRO A 82 -2.41 -5.75 10.28
C PRO A 82 -2.57 -4.75 9.14
N ALA A 83 -1.88 -4.97 8.02
CA ALA A 83 -1.97 -4.13 6.82
C ALA A 83 -3.36 -4.19 6.17
N GLU A 84 -3.95 -5.39 6.07
CA GLU A 84 -5.32 -5.55 5.60
C GLU A 84 -6.34 -4.83 6.50
N ASN A 85 -6.11 -4.81 7.82
CA ASN A 85 -6.99 -4.10 8.75
C ASN A 85 -6.92 -2.57 8.54
N VAL A 86 -5.74 -2.02 8.28
CA VAL A 86 -5.55 -0.59 7.95
C VAL A 86 -6.23 -0.28 6.62
N ALA A 87 -5.99 -1.09 5.60
CA ALA A 87 -6.62 -0.92 4.28
C ALA A 87 -8.15 -1.01 4.36
N GLU A 88 -8.70 -1.91 5.19
CA GLU A 88 -10.15 -2.00 5.43
C GLU A 88 -10.70 -0.72 6.07
N GLN A 89 -9.99 -0.16 7.06
CA GLN A 89 -10.43 1.08 7.70
C GLN A 89 -10.43 2.25 6.69
N CYS A 90 -9.34 2.42 5.94
CA CYS A 90 -9.26 3.42 4.87
C CYS A 90 -10.38 3.26 3.84
N LEU A 91 -10.64 2.02 3.40
CA LEU A 91 -11.72 1.73 2.44
C LEU A 91 -13.09 2.08 3.01
N ARG A 92 -13.31 1.78 4.29
CA ARG A 92 -14.56 2.09 4.99
C ARG A 92 -14.79 3.59 5.11
N ASP A 93 -13.75 4.34 5.49
CA ASP A 93 -13.82 5.79 5.65
C ASP A 93 -14.07 6.49 4.31
N VAL A 94 -13.39 6.07 3.25
CA VAL A 94 -13.60 6.60 1.89
C VAL A 94 -15.02 6.27 1.39
N LEU A 95 -15.49 5.04 1.56
CA LEU A 95 -16.84 4.64 1.12
C LEU A 95 -17.97 5.28 1.94
N ALA A 96 -17.69 5.89 3.10
CA ALA A 96 -18.65 6.68 3.86
C ALA A 96 -18.93 8.04 3.23
N GLU A 97 -18.11 8.54 2.31
CA GLU A 97 -18.34 9.77 1.58
C GLU A 97 -19.59 9.62 0.68
N ALA A 98 -20.47 10.63 0.69
CA ALA A 98 -21.76 10.60 -0.02
C ALA A 98 -21.63 10.30 -1.53
N ARG A 99 -20.53 10.74 -2.16
CA ARG A 99 -20.27 10.50 -3.60
C ARG A 99 -20.08 9.04 -3.95
N TYR A 100 -19.67 8.21 -2.98
CA TYR A 100 -19.47 6.76 -3.17
C TYR A 100 -20.63 5.91 -2.65
N ALA A 101 -21.76 6.50 -2.26
CA ALA A 101 -22.92 5.82 -1.67
C ALA A 101 -23.44 4.62 -2.50
N ARG A 102 -23.19 4.63 -3.82
CA ARG A 102 -23.57 3.54 -4.73
C ARG A 102 -22.66 2.30 -4.65
N PHE A 103 -21.50 2.43 -3.99
CA PHE A 103 -20.55 1.33 -3.82
C PHE A 103 -20.70 0.68 -2.46
N GLY A 104 -20.42 -0.60 -2.39
CA GLY A 104 -20.22 -1.37 -1.18
C GLY A 104 -18.95 -2.19 -1.31
N TYR A 105 -18.45 -2.73 -0.21
CA TYR A 105 -17.30 -3.63 -0.25
C TYR A 105 -17.56 -4.91 0.52
N GLN A 106 -16.77 -5.91 0.21
CA GLN A 106 -16.67 -7.16 0.94
C GLN A 106 -15.20 -7.53 1.07
N ALA A 107 -14.80 -8.04 2.21
CA ALA A 107 -13.47 -8.52 2.44
C ALA A 107 -13.37 -10.03 2.23
N GLN A 108 -12.18 -10.54 1.89
CA GLN A 108 -11.88 -11.96 1.66
C GLN A 108 -12.85 -12.59 0.66
N VAL A 109 -12.87 -12.03 -0.55
CA VAL A 109 -13.81 -12.42 -1.61
C VAL A 109 -13.23 -13.55 -2.44
N PHE A 110 -13.83 -14.73 -2.38
CA PHE A 110 -13.44 -15.83 -3.24
C PHE A 110 -13.73 -15.51 -4.72
N LEU A 111 -12.75 -15.76 -5.59
CA LEU A 111 -12.90 -15.49 -7.01
C LEU A 111 -14.07 -16.27 -7.65
N ARG A 112 -14.31 -17.50 -7.20
CA ARG A 112 -15.43 -18.33 -7.66
C ARG A 112 -16.80 -17.69 -7.40
N ASP A 113 -16.91 -16.88 -6.30
CA ASP A 113 -18.17 -16.24 -5.91
C ASP A 113 -18.32 -14.85 -6.53
N ALA A 114 -17.18 -14.19 -6.81
CA ALA A 114 -17.15 -12.84 -7.38
C ALA A 114 -17.39 -12.81 -8.90
N LEU A 115 -17.08 -13.90 -9.60
CA LEU A 115 -17.11 -13.94 -11.06
C LEU A 115 -18.37 -14.62 -11.59
N PRO A 116 -19.11 -14.00 -12.52
CA PRO A 116 -20.45 -14.45 -12.91
C PRO A 116 -20.46 -15.79 -13.69
N ASN A 117 -19.40 -16.13 -14.39
CA ASN A 117 -19.21 -17.44 -15.02
C ASN A 117 -17.75 -17.65 -15.43
N ALA A 118 -17.34 -18.91 -15.52
CA ALA A 118 -15.98 -19.28 -15.88
C ALA A 118 -15.73 -19.41 -17.41
N ARG A 119 -16.69 -19.03 -18.28
CA ARG A 119 -16.56 -19.25 -19.73
C ARG A 119 -15.48 -18.40 -20.39
N ARG A 120 -15.11 -17.28 -19.77
CA ARG A 120 -14.06 -16.38 -20.26
C ARG A 120 -12.65 -16.81 -19.86
N LEU A 121 -12.53 -17.87 -19.07
CA LEU A 121 -11.27 -18.34 -18.50
C LEU A 121 -10.76 -19.57 -19.26
N ASN A 122 -9.43 -19.65 -19.41
CA ASN A 122 -8.78 -20.88 -19.83
C ASN A 122 -8.77 -21.93 -18.70
N GLU A 123 -8.26 -23.11 -18.98
CA GLU A 123 -8.28 -24.23 -18.02
C GLU A 123 -7.46 -23.95 -16.76
N GLU A 124 -6.27 -23.35 -16.91
CA GLU A 124 -5.41 -22.96 -15.79
C GLU A 124 -6.08 -21.91 -14.88
N GLN A 125 -6.66 -20.87 -15.48
CA GLN A 125 -7.39 -19.83 -14.77
C GLN A 125 -8.62 -20.37 -14.04
N ARG A 126 -9.38 -21.30 -14.68
CA ARG A 126 -10.51 -21.97 -14.02
C ARG A 126 -10.05 -22.77 -12.82
N SER A 127 -9.01 -23.60 -12.99
CA SER A 127 -8.43 -24.37 -11.90
C SER A 127 -8.01 -23.47 -10.74
N PHE A 128 -7.41 -22.31 -11.03
CA PHE A 128 -7.00 -21.34 -10.03
C PHE A 128 -8.18 -20.72 -9.26
N VAL A 129 -9.25 -20.32 -9.98
CA VAL A 129 -10.47 -19.74 -9.38
C VAL A 129 -11.14 -20.71 -8.43
N PHE A 130 -11.18 -22.01 -8.76
CA PHE A 130 -11.84 -23.03 -7.94
C PHE A 130 -10.96 -23.56 -6.78
N ARG A 131 -9.67 -23.21 -6.71
CA ARG A 131 -8.74 -23.59 -5.63
C ARG A 131 -8.66 -22.56 -4.49
N ASP A 132 -9.79 -22.07 -4.02
CA ASP A 132 -9.86 -21.14 -2.89
C ASP A 132 -9.02 -19.87 -3.03
N SER A 133 -8.88 -19.37 -4.26
CA SER A 133 -8.27 -18.08 -4.53
C SER A 133 -9.22 -16.95 -4.13
N ALA A 134 -8.73 -16.02 -3.31
CA ALA A 134 -9.51 -14.89 -2.82
C ALA A 134 -8.79 -13.57 -3.11
N LEU A 135 -9.60 -12.51 -3.17
CA LEU A 135 -9.17 -11.11 -3.13
C LEU A 135 -9.24 -10.64 -1.67
N ASP A 136 -8.34 -9.75 -1.27
CA ASP A 136 -8.41 -9.16 0.08
C ASP A 136 -9.69 -8.33 0.23
N PHE A 137 -10.00 -7.50 -0.79
CA PHE A 137 -11.28 -6.80 -0.84
C PHE A 137 -11.84 -6.72 -2.26
N GLY A 138 -13.17 -6.77 -2.36
CA GLY A 138 -13.92 -6.50 -3.58
C GLY A 138 -14.86 -5.32 -3.36
N VAL A 139 -14.84 -4.34 -4.28
CA VAL A 139 -15.81 -3.25 -4.29
C VAL A 139 -16.89 -3.56 -5.32
N TYR A 140 -18.14 -3.44 -4.90
CA TYR A 140 -19.33 -3.82 -5.65
C TYR A 140 -20.26 -2.64 -5.86
N SER A 141 -20.97 -2.66 -6.98
CA SER A 141 -22.17 -1.85 -7.13
C SER A 141 -23.27 -2.35 -6.19
N ARG A 142 -23.80 -1.48 -5.34
CA ARG A 142 -24.94 -1.82 -4.45
C ARG A 142 -26.20 -2.20 -5.24
N VAL A 143 -26.35 -1.67 -6.44
CA VAL A 143 -27.51 -1.91 -7.30
C VAL A 143 -27.36 -3.21 -8.08
N THR A 144 -26.29 -3.34 -8.86
CA THR A 144 -26.12 -4.49 -9.76
C THR A 144 -25.44 -5.69 -9.11
N LYS A 145 -24.87 -5.53 -7.92
CA LYS A 145 -24.05 -6.52 -7.20
C LYS A 145 -22.82 -7.01 -7.97
N ARG A 146 -22.45 -6.31 -9.04
CA ARG A 146 -21.25 -6.66 -9.82
C ARG A 146 -20.00 -6.16 -9.13
N LEU A 147 -18.94 -6.95 -9.16
CA LEU A 147 -17.58 -6.56 -8.77
C LEU A 147 -17.09 -5.47 -9.75
N LEU A 148 -16.66 -4.34 -9.21
CA LEU A 148 -16.20 -3.16 -9.97
C LEU A 148 -14.71 -2.90 -9.78
N LEU A 149 -14.14 -3.26 -8.62
CA LEU A 149 -12.73 -3.08 -8.31
C LEU A 149 -12.30 -4.23 -7.38
N ALA A 150 -11.17 -4.82 -7.69
CA ALA A 150 -10.46 -5.73 -6.81
C ALA A 150 -9.36 -4.95 -6.07
N ILE A 151 -9.18 -5.18 -4.78
CA ILE A 151 -8.11 -4.58 -3.98
C ILE A 151 -7.31 -5.71 -3.34
N GLU A 152 -6.00 -5.67 -3.53
CA GLU A 152 -5.00 -6.55 -2.92
C GLU A 152 -4.07 -5.72 -2.04
N VAL A 153 -3.70 -6.24 -0.88
CA VAL A 153 -2.79 -5.60 0.06
C VAL A 153 -1.47 -6.35 0.02
N ASP A 154 -0.48 -5.76 -0.64
CA ASP A 154 0.82 -6.37 -0.83
C ASP A 154 1.64 -6.30 0.46
N GLY A 155 1.88 -7.45 1.11
CA GLY A 155 2.66 -7.53 2.34
C GLY A 155 4.15 -7.23 2.15
N TRP A 156 4.82 -6.76 3.20
CA TRP A 156 6.26 -6.45 3.26
C TRP A 156 7.23 -7.58 2.81
N LYS A 157 6.78 -8.81 2.67
CA LYS A 157 7.66 -9.97 2.38
C LYS A 157 8.24 -10.02 0.96
N PHE A 158 8.25 -8.90 0.23
CA PHE A 158 8.58 -8.83 -1.20
C PHE A 158 10.06 -9.00 -1.59
N HIS A 159 11.01 -8.98 -0.66
CA HIS A 159 12.43 -9.14 -0.99
C HIS A 159 12.89 -10.57 -1.31
N GLY A 160 11.97 -11.51 -1.43
CA GLY A 160 12.25 -12.91 -1.78
C GLY A 160 11.07 -13.59 -2.45
N MET A 161 10.40 -12.90 -3.40
CA MET A 161 9.27 -13.52 -4.11
C MET A 161 9.70 -14.81 -4.79
N ASN A 162 9.12 -15.91 -4.34
CA ASN A 162 9.15 -17.19 -4.99
C ASN A 162 8.42 -17.06 -6.35
N GLU A 163 8.95 -17.65 -7.41
CA GLU A 163 8.35 -17.69 -8.75
C GLU A 163 6.88 -18.12 -8.73
N GLU A 164 6.49 -18.96 -7.78
CA GLU A 164 5.12 -19.40 -7.56
C GLU A 164 4.18 -18.26 -7.14
N GLN A 165 4.64 -17.33 -6.29
CA GLN A 165 3.85 -16.17 -5.89
C GLN A 165 3.63 -15.22 -7.07
N GLN A 166 4.68 -14.92 -7.84
CA GLN A 166 4.58 -14.08 -9.05
C GLN A 166 3.61 -14.69 -10.07
N ARG A 167 3.65 -16.01 -10.25
CA ARG A 167 2.71 -16.72 -11.13
C ARG A 167 1.26 -16.59 -10.63
N ARG A 168 1.02 -16.72 -9.34
CA ARG A 168 -0.31 -16.57 -8.74
C ARG A 168 -0.86 -15.15 -8.92
N ASP A 169 -0.02 -14.15 -8.70
CA ASP A 169 -0.39 -12.74 -8.88
C ASP A 169 -0.68 -12.43 -10.35
N GLY A 170 0.15 -12.93 -11.27
CA GLY A 170 -0.10 -12.83 -12.71
C GLY A 170 -1.38 -13.51 -13.16
N LEU A 171 -1.73 -14.66 -12.56
CA LEU A 171 -3.01 -15.33 -12.83
C LEU A 171 -4.20 -14.51 -12.34
N LYS A 172 -4.15 -13.93 -11.13
CA LYS A 172 -5.19 -13.03 -10.63
C LYS A 172 -5.40 -11.85 -11.57
N ASP A 173 -4.31 -11.17 -11.95
CA ASP A 173 -4.36 -10.01 -12.84
C ASP A 173 -4.98 -10.36 -14.21
N SER A 174 -4.58 -11.51 -14.79
CA SER A 174 -5.11 -11.98 -16.06
C SER A 174 -6.61 -12.33 -15.98
N ILE A 175 -7.03 -12.92 -14.86
CA ILE A 175 -8.43 -13.23 -14.60
C ILE A 175 -9.25 -11.95 -14.46
N MET A 176 -8.81 -10.99 -13.63
CA MET A 176 -9.51 -9.73 -13.46
C MET A 176 -9.62 -8.97 -14.78
N SER A 177 -8.55 -8.94 -15.57
CA SER A 177 -8.54 -8.34 -16.92
C SER A 177 -9.56 -8.98 -17.84
N ALA A 178 -9.71 -10.32 -17.83
CA ALA A 178 -10.70 -11.04 -18.67
C ALA A 178 -12.16 -10.63 -18.34
N TYR A 179 -12.42 -10.16 -17.12
CA TYR A 179 -13.72 -9.65 -16.70
C TYR A 179 -13.83 -8.12 -16.75
N GLY A 180 -12.75 -7.42 -17.11
CA GLY A 180 -12.72 -5.96 -17.14
C GLY A 180 -12.80 -5.34 -15.75
N VAL A 181 -12.31 -6.04 -14.72
CA VAL A 181 -12.25 -5.56 -13.34
C VAL A 181 -10.85 -5.05 -13.07
N PRO A 182 -10.66 -3.75 -12.78
CA PRO A 182 -9.38 -3.21 -12.39
C PRO A 182 -8.92 -3.79 -11.05
N VAL A 183 -7.61 -3.92 -10.88
CA VAL A 183 -6.97 -4.34 -9.62
C VAL A 183 -6.20 -3.16 -9.04
N LEU A 184 -6.50 -2.79 -7.81
CA LEU A 184 -5.73 -1.84 -7.01
C LEU A 184 -4.83 -2.63 -6.07
N ARG A 185 -3.51 -2.47 -6.19
CA ARG A 185 -2.54 -3.02 -5.24
C ARG A 185 -2.13 -1.93 -4.27
N LEU A 186 -2.34 -2.19 -2.98
CA LEU A 186 -1.96 -1.29 -1.89
C LEU A 186 -0.64 -1.81 -1.29
N PRO A 187 0.49 -1.12 -1.52
CA PRO A 187 1.74 -1.51 -0.90
C PRO A 187 1.67 -1.26 0.60
N THR A 188 2.17 -2.19 1.41
CA THR A 188 2.25 -2.02 2.87
C THR A 188 3.32 -1.03 3.30
N ILE A 189 4.09 -0.50 2.36
CA ILE A 189 5.11 0.51 2.57
C ILE A 189 4.60 1.84 2.02
N GLY A 190 4.27 2.74 2.88
CA GLY A 190 3.85 4.07 2.50
C GLY A 190 2.51 4.47 3.10
N SER A 191 2.29 5.76 3.22
CA SER A 191 1.00 6.36 3.55
C SER A 191 0.35 6.85 2.25
N GLY A 192 -0.95 6.69 2.13
CA GLY A 192 -1.69 7.21 0.99
C GLY A 192 -2.72 6.24 0.42
N GLU A 193 -3.02 5.18 1.18
CA GLU A 193 -4.04 4.18 0.84
C GLU A 193 -5.38 4.85 0.54
N GLU A 194 -5.81 5.78 1.38
CA GLU A 194 -7.05 6.53 1.15
C GLU A 194 -7.06 7.28 -0.19
N ARG A 195 -5.94 7.93 -0.53
CA ARG A 195 -5.83 8.65 -1.81
C ARG A 195 -5.90 7.68 -2.98
N GLN A 196 -5.17 6.57 -2.91
CA GLN A 196 -5.16 5.55 -3.97
C GLN A 196 -6.54 4.92 -4.15
N ILE A 197 -7.24 4.65 -3.04
CA ILE A 197 -8.61 4.14 -3.03
C ILE A 197 -9.56 5.17 -3.67
N ARG A 198 -9.47 6.46 -3.29
CA ARG A 198 -10.28 7.52 -3.91
C ARG A 198 -10.05 7.62 -5.41
N GLU A 199 -8.80 7.66 -5.84
CA GLU A 199 -8.45 7.74 -7.26
C GLU A 199 -8.98 6.53 -8.05
N ALA A 200 -8.94 5.34 -7.45
CA ALA A 200 -9.50 4.15 -8.08
C ALA A 200 -11.03 4.19 -8.17
N LEU A 201 -11.70 4.66 -7.11
CA LEU A 201 -13.17 4.80 -7.07
C LEU A 201 -13.67 5.92 -8.00
N ASP A 202 -12.92 7.03 -8.10
CA ASP A 202 -13.27 8.15 -8.98
C ASP A 202 -13.26 7.74 -10.45
N ARG A 203 -12.43 6.79 -10.85
CA ARG A 203 -12.45 6.21 -12.22
C ARG A 203 -13.67 5.35 -12.51
N LEU A 204 -14.42 4.97 -11.49
CA LEU A 204 -15.64 4.15 -11.60
C LEU A 204 -16.92 5.00 -11.56
N LEU A 205 -16.81 6.30 -11.24
CA LEU A 205 -17.94 7.23 -11.22
C LEU A 205 -18.40 7.62 -12.61
#